data_95f5a98131fc33062b0044f0c1c264e1
#
_entry.id   95f5a98131fc33062b0044f0c1c264e1
#
_cell.length_a   1.000
_cell.length_b   1.000
_cell.length_c   1.000
_cell.angle_alpha   90.00
_cell.angle_beta   90.00
_cell.angle_gamma   90.00
#
_symmetry.space_group_name_H-M   'P 1'
#
loop_
_entity.id
_entity.type
_entity.pdbx_description
1 polymer ?
#
loop_
_entity_poly.entity_id
_entity_poly.type
_entity_poly.pdbx_seq_one_letter_code
_entity_poly.pdbx_strand_id
1 'polypeptide(L)'
;MKGKTTNEKGQKLPQKGEVELLCGGPPCQGFSGMNRFNSRQYSLFKNSLIVSYLSYCDYYRPRFFILENVRNFVSFKKSMVLKLTLRCLVKMGYQCAVGVLQAGCYGVPQTRRRAIILAAAPGEVLPSFPQHTHVFNPRACQLTLMVDDNKYQCNDSANSAPLRTITVRDALADLPEICNGHQVADMPYGGDALSHFQRKMRGRQDQPVLRDHICKDMASIVEARIASIPTASGSDWRDLPNVVVRLSDGSYTNKLQYLFHDRKNGHSPTGALRGVCSCASGRVCEPSDKQFNTLIPWCLPHTGNRHNHWAGLYGRLEWDGFFSTTVTNPEPMGKQGRVLHPEQTRVVSVRECARSQGFPDTYRLFGSILDKHRQVGWPQVGNAVPPPLGAAIGYEIRKCVGAKTLVMSNDKDNSEEDILMEDAD
;
A
#
# COMPACT_ATOMS: atom_id res chain seq x y z
N MET A 1 -21.56 17.04 -16.36
CA MET A 1 -20.51 17.30 -17.37
C MET A 1 -21.04 17.56 -18.77
N LYS A 2 -22.25 17.18 -19.09
CA LYS A 2 -22.83 17.49 -20.42
C LYS A 2 -22.84 19.01 -20.63
N GLY A 3 -22.10 19.51 -21.60
CA GLY A 3 -22.10 20.91 -22.03
C GLY A 3 -21.04 21.85 -21.44
N LYS A 4 -20.23 21.42 -20.44
CA LYS A 4 -19.10 22.25 -19.97
C LYS A 4 -17.85 21.97 -20.80
N THR A 5 -17.34 22.96 -21.50
CA THR A 5 -16.08 22.88 -22.28
C THR A 5 -14.86 23.34 -21.50
N THR A 6 -15.06 24.00 -20.35
CA THR A 6 -14.02 24.52 -19.47
C THR A 6 -14.30 24.17 -18.00
N ASN A 7 -13.24 24.05 -17.20
CA ASN A 7 -13.33 23.92 -15.76
C ASN A 7 -13.54 25.31 -15.09
N GLU A 8 -13.62 25.34 -13.75
CA GLU A 8 -13.79 26.57 -12.96
C GLU A 8 -12.61 27.56 -13.10
N LYS A 9 -11.46 27.09 -13.59
CA LYS A 9 -10.26 27.91 -13.86
C LYS A 9 -10.14 28.30 -15.32
N GLY A 10 -11.19 28.11 -16.16
CA GLY A 10 -11.19 28.44 -17.59
C GLY A 10 -10.37 27.49 -18.47
N GLN A 11 -9.82 26.40 -17.95
CA GLN A 11 -9.04 25.42 -18.72
C GLN A 11 -9.97 24.52 -19.53
N LYS A 12 -9.62 24.25 -20.79
CA LYS A 12 -10.38 23.35 -21.68
C LYS A 12 -10.45 21.95 -21.07
N LEU A 13 -11.66 21.41 -20.97
CA LEU A 13 -11.88 20.01 -20.56
C LEU A 13 -11.77 19.09 -21.79
N PRO A 14 -11.21 17.86 -21.62
CA PRO A 14 -11.21 16.86 -22.68
C PRO A 14 -12.63 16.60 -23.19
N GLN A 15 -12.78 16.41 -24.49
CA GLN A 15 -14.05 16.07 -25.11
C GLN A 15 -14.12 14.55 -25.37
N LYS A 16 -15.30 14.07 -25.75
CA LYS A 16 -15.51 12.68 -26.14
C LYS A 16 -14.59 12.32 -27.32
N GLY A 17 -13.83 11.23 -27.18
CA GLY A 17 -12.87 10.78 -28.19
C GLY A 17 -11.47 11.39 -28.07
N GLU A 18 -11.26 12.43 -27.26
CA GLU A 18 -9.93 13.02 -27.04
C GLU A 18 -9.10 12.28 -25.95
N VAL A 19 -9.70 11.33 -25.21
CA VAL A 19 -9.04 10.62 -24.11
C VAL A 19 -8.51 9.27 -24.59
N GLU A 20 -7.20 9.15 -24.70
CA GLU A 20 -6.51 7.91 -25.07
C GLU A 20 -6.55 6.87 -23.94
N LEU A 21 -6.24 7.30 -22.73
CA LEU A 21 -6.16 6.46 -21.53
C LEU A 21 -6.92 7.09 -20.37
N LEU A 22 -7.84 6.34 -19.79
CA LEU A 22 -8.47 6.67 -18.52
C LEU A 22 -7.91 5.76 -17.42
N CYS A 23 -7.12 6.30 -16.50
CA CYS A 23 -6.58 5.55 -15.36
C CYS A 23 -7.05 6.14 -14.04
N GLY A 24 -7.33 5.29 -13.05
CA GLY A 24 -7.72 5.75 -11.72
C GLY A 24 -7.87 4.66 -10.68
N GLY A 25 -7.79 5.11 -9.42
CA GLY A 25 -8.04 4.30 -8.23
C GLY A 25 -9.21 4.88 -7.42
N PRO A 26 -10.46 4.58 -7.77
CA PRO A 26 -11.59 5.09 -7.01
C PRO A 26 -11.53 4.64 -5.55
N PRO A 27 -11.97 5.46 -4.57
CA PRO A 27 -11.81 5.18 -3.16
C PRO A 27 -12.32 3.81 -2.73
N CYS A 28 -11.52 3.10 -1.96
CA CYS A 28 -11.75 1.73 -1.51
C CYS A 28 -12.18 1.60 -0.05
N GLN A 29 -12.52 2.70 0.62
CA GLN A 29 -12.73 2.71 2.08
C GLN A 29 -13.83 1.74 2.54
N GLY A 30 -14.87 1.53 1.75
CA GLY A 30 -15.89 0.54 2.00
C GLY A 30 -15.47 -0.91 1.72
N PHE A 31 -14.38 -1.14 0.97
CA PHE A 31 -13.84 -2.46 0.64
C PHE A 31 -12.64 -2.83 1.52
N SER A 32 -12.03 -1.85 2.16
CA SER A 32 -10.84 -2.05 3.00
C SER A 32 -11.23 -2.71 4.32
N GLY A 33 -10.66 -3.89 4.62
CA GLY A 33 -10.76 -4.51 5.94
C GLY A 33 -10.10 -3.68 7.07
N MET A 34 -9.52 -2.51 6.75
CA MET A 34 -8.94 -1.58 7.74
C MET A 34 -9.97 -0.59 8.30
N ASN A 35 -11.17 -0.50 7.71
CA ASN A 35 -12.22 0.38 8.21
C ASN A 35 -12.87 -0.21 9.47
N ARG A 36 -12.44 0.27 10.65
CA ARG A 36 -12.98 -0.14 11.95
C ARG A 36 -14.29 0.59 12.31
N PHE A 37 -14.55 1.74 11.71
CA PHE A 37 -15.69 2.62 11.99
C PHE A 37 -16.56 2.71 10.73
N ASN A 38 -17.44 1.73 10.58
CA ASN A 38 -18.32 1.63 9.42
C ASN A 38 -19.54 2.55 9.62
N SER A 39 -19.40 3.86 9.42
CA SER A 39 -20.56 4.69 9.19
C SER A 39 -21.15 4.30 7.83
N ARG A 40 -22.25 3.56 7.81
CA ARG A 40 -22.87 2.99 6.61
C ARG A 40 -23.03 4.02 5.47
N GLN A 41 -23.44 5.24 5.77
CA GLN A 41 -23.65 6.28 4.76
C GLN A 41 -22.38 6.76 4.07
N TYR A 42 -21.31 7.03 4.84
CA TYR A 42 -20.03 7.47 4.28
C TYR A 42 -19.36 6.37 3.43
N SER A 43 -19.44 5.12 3.86
CA SER A 43 -18.92 3.98 3.10
C SER A 43 -19.71 3.75 1.81
N LEU A 44 -21.03 3.93 1.82
CA LEU A 44 -21.88 3.84 0.62
C LEU A 44 -21.55 4.96 -0.37
N PHE A 45 -21.39 6.20 0.10
CA PHE A 45 -20.97 7.33 -0.75
C PHE A 45 -19.61 7.07 -1.42
N LYS A 46 -18.61 6.61 -0.66
CA LYS A 46 -17.29 6.29 -1.23
C LYS A 46 -17.34 5.15 -2.23
N ASN A 47 -18.17 4.15 -2.01
CA ASN A 47 -18.35 3.04 -2.96
C ASN A 47 -19.05 3.50 -4.25
N SER A 48 -19.89 4.54 -4.21
CA SER A 48 -20.55 5.09 -5.40
C SER A 48 -19.59 5.77 -6.38
N LEU A 49 -18.38 6.15 -5.93
CA LEU A 49 -17.38 6.79 -6.78
C LEU A 49 -16.83 5.84 -7.88
N ILE A 50 -16.98 4.53 -7.73
CA ILE A 50 -16.72 3.58 -8.81
C ILE A 50 -17.70 3.80 -9.97
N VAL A 51 -18.97 4.04 -9.65
CA VAL A 51 -20.00 4.33 -10.66
C VAL A 51 -19.66 5.61 -11.40
N SER A 52 -19.23 6.66 -10.67
CA SER A 52 -18.77 7.91 -11.29
C SER A 52 -17.57 7.68 -12.20
N TYR A 53 -16.62 6.84 -11.79
CA TYR A 53 -15.44 6.50 -12.59
C TYR A 53 -15.83 5.73 -13.88
N LEU A 54 -16.76 4.80 -13.79
CA LEU A 54 -17.31 4.09 -14.96
C LEU A 54 -18.11 5.03 -15.87
N SER A 55 -18.80 6.03 -15.33
CA SER A 55 -19.51 7.03 -16.14
C SER A 55 -18.56 7.94 -16.93
N TYR A 56 -17.34 8.19 -16.44
CA TYR A 56 -16.30 8.84 -17.24
C TYR A 56 -15.84 7.96 -18.40
N CYS A 57 -15.69 6.65 -18.18
CA CYS A 57 -15.38 5.71 -19.25
C CYS A 57 -16.48 5.70 -20.33
N ASP A 58 -17.74 5.68 -19.92
CA ASP A 58 -18.88 5.72 -20.85
C ASP A 58 -18.95 7.03 -21.65
N TYR A 59 -18.61 8.15 -21.02
CA TYR A 59 -18.63 9.46 -21.68
C TYR A 59 -17.44 9.67 -22.62
N TYR A 60 -16.21 9.43 -22.14
CA TYR A 60 -15.00 9.73 -22.90
C TYR A 60 -14.65 8.66 -23.92
N ARG A 61 -15.08 7.41 -23.71
CA ARG A 61 -14.78 6.26 -24.57
C ARG A 61 -13.27 6.11 -24.85
N PRO A 62 -12.41 6.08 -23.80
CA PRO A 62 -10.98 5.98 -24.00
C PRO A 62 -10.58 4.70 -24.72
N ARG A 63 -9.44 4.71 -25.44
CA ARG A 63 -8.89 3.50 -26.06
C ARG A 63 -8.53 2.46 -25.01
N PHE A 64 -7.92 2.89 -23.90
CA PHE A 64 -7.55 2.03 -22.79
C PHE A 64 -8.12 2.54 -21.47
N PHE A 65 -8.46 1.61 -20.60
CA PHE A 65 -8.98 1.91 -19.27
C PHE A 65 -8.26 1.08 -18.23
N ILE A 66 -7.83 1.71 -17.12
CA ILE A 66 -7.21 1.06 -15.97
C ILE A 66 -7.99 1.43 -14.72
N LEU A 67 -8.42 0.42 -13.96
CA LEU A 67 -8.95 0.60 -12.61
C LEU A 67 -8.02 -0.11 -11.62
N GLU A 68 -7.49 0.66 -10.67
CA GLU A 68 -6.74 0.12 -9.52
C GLU A 68 -7.59 0.12 -8.26
N ASN A 69 -7.47 -0.93 -7.45
CA ASN A 69 -8.11 -0.98 -6.15
C ASN A 69 -7.38 -1.94 -5.19
N VAL A 70 -7.80 -1.97 -3.93
CA VAL A 70 -7.30 -2.95 -2.96
C VAL A 70 -7.74 -4.36 -3.33
N ARG A 71 -6.95 -5.39 -2.94
CA ARG A 71 -7.28 -6.80 -3.20
C ARG A 71 -8.71 -7.17 -2.81
N ASN A 72 -9.21 -6.65 -1.68
CA ASN A 72 -10.55 -6.99 -1.19
C ASN A 72 -11.69 -6.52 -2.12
N PHE A 73 -11.42 -5.62 -3.06
CA PHE A 73 -12.37 -5.25 -4.11
C PHE A 73 -12.87 -6.48 -4.88
N VAL A 74 -12.00 -7.44 -5.15
CA VAL A 74 -12.34 -8.64 -5.91
C VAL A 74 -13.32 -9.53 -5.17
N SER A 75 -13.17 -9.68 -3.83
CA SER A 75 -13.99 -10.59 -3.00
C SER A 75 -15.15 -9.92 -2.27
N PHE A 76 -15.26 -8.59 -2.33
CA PHE A 76 -16.26 -7.85 -1.58
C PHE A 76 -17.68 -8.22 -1.98
N LYS A 77 -18.53 -8.50 -0.96
CA LYS A 77 -19.94 -8.94 -1.14
C LYS A 77 -20.06 -10.09 -2.18
N LYS A 78 -19.28 -11.13 -2.02
CA LYS A 78 -19.25 -12.29 -2.94
C LYS A 78 -18.95 -11.85 -4.39
N SER A 79 -17.95 -10.97 -4.56
CA SER A 79 -17.49 -10.43 -5.85
C SER A 79 -18.51 -9.58 -6.63
N MET A 80 -19.62 -9.19 -6.00
CA MET A 80 -20.68 -8.43 -6.68
C MET A 80 -20.17 -7.15 -7.32
N VAL A 81 -19.31 -6.38 -6.62
CA VAL A 81 -18.80 -5.11 -7.14
C VAL A 81 -17.91 -5.33 -8.36
N LEU A 82 -17.03 -6.34 -8.32
CA LEU A 82 -16.21 -6.74 -9.47
C LEU A 82 -17.10 -7.10 -10.67
N LYS A 83 -18.08 -7.97 -10.47
CA LYS A 83 -18.99 -8.42 -11.55
C LYS A 83 -19.76 -7.26 -12.18
N LEU A 84 -20.29 -6.35 -11.36
CA LEU A 84 -21.01 -5.17 -11.88
C LEU A 84 -20.07 -4.26 -12.66
N THR A 85 -18.83 -4.07 -12.19
CA THR A 85 -17.81 -3.28 -12.89
C THR A 85 -17.49 -3.90 -14.26
N LEU A 86 -17.22 -5.19 -14.31
CA LEU A 86 -16.95 -5.91 -15.57
C LEU A 86 -18.16 -5.89 -16.51
N ARG A 87 -19.37 -6.13 -15.97
CA ARG A 87 -20.61 -6.06 -16.76
C ARG A 87 -20.80 -4.69 -17.41
N CYS A 88 -20.51 -3.60 -16.69
CA CYS A 88 -20.58 -2.25 -17.25
C CYS A 88 -19.58 -2.06 -18.41
N LEU A 89 -18.32 -2.47 -18.21
CA LEU A 89 -17.28 -2.36 -19.24
C LEU A 89 -17.63 -3.19 -20.49
N VAL A 90 -18.02 -4.46 -20.30
CA VAL A 90 -18.44 -5.35 -21.41
C VAL A 90 -19.68 -4.81 -22.13
N LYS A 91 -20.67 -4.25 -21.40
CA LYS A 91 -21.85 -3.61 -22.01
C LYS A 91 -21.47 -2.37 -22.84
N MET A 92 -20.39 -1.68 -22.48
CA MET A 92 -19.82 -0.58 -23.26
C MET A 92 -19.00 -1.07 -24.47
N GLY A 93 -18.81 -2.38 -24.63
CA GLY A 93 -18.05 -3.00 -25.72
C GLY A 93 -16.58 -3.27 -25.43
N TYR A 94 -16.09 -2.97 -24.21
CA TYR A 94 -14.68 -3.17 -23.85
C TYR A 94 -14.35 -4.65 -23.63
N GLN A 95 -13.17 -5.06 -24.10
CA GLN A 95 -12.51 -6.26 -23.65
C GLN A 95 -11.89 -6.00 -22.26
N CYS A 96 -11.89 -6.99 -21.35
CA CYS A 96 -11.43 -6.79 -19.99
C CYS A 96 -10.56 -7.96 -19.50
N ALA A 97 -9.49 -7.63 -18.78
CA ALA A 97 -8.69 -8.57 -17.99
C ALA A 97 -8.63 -8.12 -16.53
N VAL A 98 -8.68 -9.07 -15.59
CA VAL A 98 -8.62 -8.82 -14.15
C VAL A 98 -7.46 -9.59 -13.55
N GLY A 99 -6.63 -8.89 -12.78
CA GLY A 99 -5.51 -9.51 -12.06
C GLY A 99 -5.32 -8.89 -10.68
N VAL A 100 -4.59 -9.60 -9.83
CA VAL A 100 -4.09 -9.04 -8.56
C VAL A 100 -2.58 -9.09 -8.60
N LEU A 101 -1.94 -7.92 -8.62
CA LEU A 101 -0.50 -7.79 -8.73
C LEU A 101 0.13 -7.52 -7.37
N GLN A 102 1.30 -8.12 -7.14
CA GLN A 102 2.13 -7.91 -5.96
C GLN A 102 3.26 -6.95 -6.29
N ALA A 103 3.25 -5.75 -5.69
CA ALA A 103 4.22 -4.70 -5.99
C ALA A 103 5.68 -5.11 -5.78
N GLY A 104 5.93 -5.99 -4.78
CA GLY A 104 7.27 -6.53 -4.54
C GLY A 104 7.88 -7.25 -5.75
N CYS A 105 7.05 -7.85 -6.62
CA CYS A 105 7.50 -8.48 -7.85
C CYS A 105 7.96 -7.49 -8.92
N TYR A 106 7.80 -6.20 -8.69
CA TYR A 106 8.16 -5.11 -9.60
C TYR A 106 9.23 -4.17 -9.04
N GLY A 107 10.01 -4.65 -8.06
CA GLY A 107 11.19 -3.94 -7.56
C GLY A 107 10.91 -2.89 -6.49
N VAL A 108 9.98 -3.15 -5.58
CA VAL A 108 9.81 -2.39 -4.34
C VAL A 108 9.95 -3.29 -3.11
N PRO A 109 10.53 -2.81 -2.01
CA PRO A 109 10.73 -3.60 -0.79
C PRO A 109 9.44 -3.68 0.05
N GLN A 110 8.31 -4.01 -0.57
CA GLN A 110 7.01 -3.93 0.09
C GLN A 110 6.05 -5.02 -0.36
N THR A 111 5.34 -5.63 0.62
CA THR A 111 4.18 -6.46 0.30
C THR A 111 2.95 -5.58 0.10
N ARG A 112 2.52 -5.41 -1.15
CA ARG A 112 1.38 -4.58 -1.53
C ARG A 112 0.63 -5.20 -2.70
N ARG A 113 -0.51 -5.82 -2.41
CA ARG A 113 -1.36 -6.44 -3.43
C ARG A 113 -2.42 -5.47 -3.90
N ARG A 114 -2.58 -5.36 -5.23
CA ARG A 114 -3.57 -4.49 -5.85
C ARG A 114 -4.37 -5.23 -6.91
N ALA A 115 -5.69 -5.07 -6.85
CA ALA A 115 -6.57 -5.50 -7.93
C ALA A 115 -6.43 -4.50 -9.08
N ILE A 116 -6.15 -5.01 -10.27
CA ILE A 116 -6.02 -4.23 -11.49
C ILE A 116 -7.03 -4.77 -12.50
N ILE A 117 -7.83 -3.88 -13.07
CA ILE A 117 -8.65 -4.16 -14.25
C ILE A 117 -8.02 -3.39 -15.40
N LEU A 118 -7.65 -4.13 -16.46
CA LEU A 118 -7.24 -3.58 -17.75
C LEU A 118 -8.40 -3.75 -18.71
N ALA A 119 -8.73 -2.71 -19.47
CA ALA A 119 -9.70 -2.84 -20.52
C ALA A 119 -9.26 -2.09 -21.79
N ALA A 120 -9.66 -2.62 -22.94
CA ALA A 120 -9.38 -2.08 -24.26
C ALA A 120 -10.69 -1.89 -25.03
N ALA A 121 -10.82 -0.77 -25.74
CA ALA A 121 -11.96 -0.47 -26.61
C ALA A 121 -12.05 -1.47 -27.78
N PRO A 122 -13.20 -1.57 -28.47
CA PRO A 122 -13.33 -2.37 -29.68
C PRO A 122 -12.26 -2.00 -30.72
N GLY A 123 -11.63 -3.00 -31.32
CA GLY A 123 -10.56 -2.81 -32.31
C GLY A 123 -9.18 -2.48 -31.71
N GLU A 124 -9.04 -2.38 -30.40
CA GLU A 124 -7.74 -2.26 -29.72
C GLU A 124 -7.28 -3.62 -29.19
N VAL A 125 -5.96 -3.81 -29.08
CA VAL A 125 -5.37 -5.01 -28.47
C VAL A 125 -5.45 -4.89 -26.95
N LEU A 126 -6.01 -5.90 -26.27
CA LEU A 126 -6.07 -5.92 -24.80
C LEU A 126 -4.65 -6.09 -24.20
N PRO A 127 -4.18 -5.15 -23.35
CA PRO A 127 -2.89 -5.28 -22.71
C PRO A 127 -2.80 -6.52 -21.82
N SER A 128 -1.66 -7.19 -21.87
CA SER A 128 -1.33 -8.30 -20.95
C SER A 128 -0.91 -7.76 -19.58
N PHE A 129 -0.98 -8.60 -18.54
CA PHE A 129 -0.35 -8.26 -17.27
C PHE A 129 1.17 -8.38 -17.38
N PRO A 130 1.93 -7.44 -16.78
CA PRO A 130 3.38 -7.44 -16.87
C PRO A 130 3.99 -8.65 -16.17
N GLN A 131 5.06 -9.21 -16.77
CA GLN A 131 5.86 -10.25 -16.16
C GLN A 131 6.60 -9.73 -14.93
N HIS A 132 6.85 -10.61 -13.96
CA HIS A 132 7.60 -10.29 -12.76
C HIS A 132 9.07 -9.95 -13.13
N THR A 133 9.56 -8.82 -12.63
CA THR A 133 10.96 -8.40 -12.79
C THR A 133 11.83 -8.81 -11.61
N HIS A 134 11.23 -9.04 -10.45
CA HIS A 134 11.93 -9.40 -9.21
C HIS A 134 11.29 -10.64 -8.58
N VAL A 135 12.12 -11.51 -8.03
CA VAL A 135 11.66 -12.55 -7.11
C VAL A 135 11.11 -11.88 -5.86
N PHE A 136 10.00 -12.38 -5.35
CA PHE A 136 9.44 -11.91 -4.09
C PHE A 136 8.94 -13.08 -3.25
N ASN A 137 8.69 -12.83 -1.94
CA ASN A 137 8.30 -13.87 -1.00
C ASN A 137 7.09 -14.69 -1.52
N PRO A 138 7.22 -16.03 -1.70
CA PRO A 138 6.16 -16.87 -2.28
C PRO A 138 4.84 -16.79 -1.52
N ARG A 139 4.87 -16.72 -0.17
CA ARG A 139 3.65 -16.59 0.65
C ARG A 139 2.93 -15.26 0.41
N ALA A 140 3.70 -14.20 0.11
CA ALA A 140 3.14 -12.90 -0.24
C ALA A 140 2.56 -12.88 -1.66
N CYS A 141 3.00 -13.77 -2.55
CA CYS A 141 2.53 -13.91 -3.92
C CYS A 141 1.37 -14.90 -4.06
N GLN A 142 1.15 -15.79 -3.08
CA GLN A 142 0.00 -16.68 -3.09
C GLN A 142 -1.31 -15.90 -3.06
N LEU A 143 -2.07 -15.99 -4.15
CA LEU A 143 -3.35 -15.34 -4.32
C LEU A 143 -4.43 -16.38 -4.47
N THR A 144 -5.25 -16.50 -3.45
CA THR A 144 -6.52 -17.20 -3.54
C THR A 144 -7.62 -16.16 -3.62
N LEU A 145 -8.40 -16.22 -4.68
CA LEU A 145 -9.58 -15.40 -4.89
C LEU A 145 -10.81 -16.29 -4.84
N MET A 146 -11.83 -15.85 -4.12
CA MET A 146 -13.13 -16.48 -4.14
C MET A 146 -14.06 -15.63 -5.01
N VAL A 147 -14.58 -16.19 -6.08
CA VAL A 147 -15.58 -15.55 -6.95
C VAL A 147 -16.72 -16.55 -7.11
N ASP A 148 -17.91 -16.21 -6.67
CA ASP A 148 -19.10 -17.10 -6.68
C ASP A 148 -18.86 -18.47 -6.05
N ASP A 149 -18.25 -18.50 -4.88
CA ASP A 149 -17.88 -19.72 -4.15
C ASP A 149 -16.84 -20.59 -4.89
N ASN A 150 -16.41 -20.22 -6.09
CA ASN A 150 -15.29 -20.83 -6.80
C ASN A 150 -13.96 -20.25 -6.35
N LYS A 151 -13.02 -21.15 -6.05
CA LYS A 151 -11.67 -20.81 -5.63
C LYS A 151 -10.77 -20.69 -6.86
N TYR A 152 -10.31 -19.50 -7.14
CA TYR A 152 -9.26 -19.22 -8.14
C TYR A 152 -7.93 -19.05 -7.42
N GLN A 153 -6.96 -19.84 -7.80
CA GLN A 153 -5.61 -19.76 -7.27
C GLN A 153 -4.68 -19.34 -8.40
N CYS A 154 -4.02 -18.19 -8.23
CA CYS A 154 -2.95 -17.81 -9.11
C CYS A 154 -1.69 -18.57 -8.70
N ASN A 155 -1.19 -19.41 -9.57
CA ASN A 155 0.05 -20.15 -9.42
C ASN A 155 1.23 -19.41 -10.08
N ASP A 156 1.18 -18.08 -10.09
CA ASP A 156 2.31 -17.29 -10.57
C ASP A 156 3.57 -17.77 -9.87
N SER A 157 4.51 -18.26 -10.69
CA SER A 157 5.83 -18.71 -10.25
C SER A 157 6.64 -17.49 -9.79
N ALA A 158 6.29 -16.94 -8.62
CA ALA A 158 7.01 -15.86 -7.97
C ALA A 158 8.50 -16.17 -7.73
N ASN A 159 8.91 -17.41 -8.02
CA ASN A 159 10.27 -17.91 -7.87
C ASN A 159 11.12 -17.75 -9.14
N SER A 160 10.56 -17.25 -10.24
CA SER A 160 11.26 -17.11 -11.52
C SER A 160 11.17 -15.66 -12.01
N ALA A 161 12.18 -14.86 -11.67
CA ALA A 161 12.34 -13.51 -12.16
C ALA A 161 13.84 -13.19 -12.28
N PRO A 162 14.25 -12.28 -13.21
CA PRO A 162 15.67 -12.00 -13.46
C PRO A 162 16.39 -11.33 -12.29
N LEU A 163 15.68 -10.64 -11.40
CA LEU A 163 16.27 -9.86 -10.31
C LEU A 163 15.81 -10.38 -8.94
N ARG A 164 16.69 -10.24 -7.93
CA ARG A 164 16.39 -10.60 -6.56
C ARG A 164 15.41 -9.65 -5.88
N THR A 165 14.83 -10.08 -4.77
CA THR A 165 14.02 -9.24 -3.89
C THR A 165 14.79 -8.00 -3.44
N ILE A 166 14.14 -6.84 -3.50
CA ILE A 166 14.62 -5.61 -2.86
C ILE A 166 14.28 -5.66 -1.37
N THR A 167 15.27 -5.44 -0.51
CA THR A 167 15.12 -5.50 0.96
C THR A 167 14.99 -4.10 1.57
N VAL A 168 14.64 -4.05 2.86
CA VAL A 168 14.67 -2.81 3.65
C VAL A 168 16.08 -2.19 3.62
N ARG A 169 17.12 -3.01 3.73
CA ARG A 169 18.52 -2.58 3.64
C ARG A 169 18.84 -1.92 2.31
N ASP A 170 18.40 -2.52 1.22
CA ASP A 170 18.58 -1.93 -0.12
C ASP A 170 17.92 -0.55 -0.24
N ALA A 171 16.85 -0.30 0.51
CA ALA A 171 16.09 0.93 0.43
C ALA A 171 16.56 2.02 1.41
N LEU A 172 17.02 1.66 2.60
CA LEU A 172 17.18 2.62 3.71
C LEU A 172 18.61 2.80 4.19
N ALA A 173 19.55 1.88 3.93
CA ALA A 173 20.86 1.87 4.59
C ALA A 173 21.77 3.08 4.27
N ASP A 174 21.42 3.91 3.29
CA ASP A 174 22.11 5.14 2.94
C ASP A 174 21.47 6.41 3.51
N LEU A 175 20.35 6.26 4.22
CA LEU A 175 19.68 7.41 4.82
C LEU A 175 20.34 7.77 6.14
N PRO A 176 20.50 9.07 6.45
CA PRO A 176 21.10 9.51 7.70
C PRO A 176 20.22 9.18 8.91
N GLU A 177 20.82 9.08 10.08
CA GLU A 177 20.07 8.91 11.31
C GLU A 177 19.28 10.17 11.66
N ILE A 178 18.07 9.98 12.17
CA ILE A 178 17.21 11.04 12.67
C ILE A 178 16.55 10.64 13.99
N CYS A 179 16.24 11.64 14.82
CA CYS A 179 15.53 11.42 16.07
C CYS A 179 14.02 11.31 15.87
N ASN A 180 13.31 10.82 16.90
CA ASN A 180 11.86 10.94 17.00
C ASN A 180 11.42 12.40 16.85
N GLY A 181 10.37 12.67 16.07
CA GLY A 181 9.88 14.02 15.85
C GLY A 181 10.73 14.90 14.92
N HIS A 182 11.70 14.34 14.18
CA HIS A 182 12.54 15.11 13.26
C HIS A 182 11.72 15.81 12.17
N GLN A 183 11.93 17.14 12.01
CA GLN A 183 11.11 18.02 11.15
C GLN A 183 11.91 18.73 10.03
N VAL A 184 13.24 18.60 10.00
CA VAL A 184 14.06 19.27 8.97
C VAL A 184 13.79 18.62 7.61
N ALA A 185 13.18 19.38 6.71
CA ALA A 185 12.67 18.85 5.43
C ALA A 185 13.78 18.49 4.44
N ASP A 186 14.84 19.27 4.41
CA ASP A 186 15.97 19.13 3.46
C ASP A 186 17.27 18.92 4.25
N MET A 187 18.02 17.86 3.91
CA MET A 187 19.27 17.51 4.58
C MET A 187 20.23 16.81 3.60
N PRO A 188 21.54 16.77 3.87
CA PRO A 188 22.47 15.98 3.05
C PRO A 188 22.22 14.48 3.25
N TYR A 189 22.66 13.67 2.29
CA TYR A 189 22.77 12.21 2.49
C TYR A 189 23.89 11.90 3.46
N GLY A 190 23.73 10.80 4.24
CA GLY A 190 24.73 10.35 5.20
C GLY A 190 25.98 9.68 4.58
N GLY A 191 25.97 9.42 3.28
CA GLY A 191 27.05 8.75 2.55
C GLY A 191 26.64 8.35 1.14
N ASP A 192 27.45 7.50 0.50
CA ASP A 192 27.22 7.01 -0.85
C ASP A 192 26.04 6.02 -0.95
N ALA A 193 25.47 5.91 -2.15
CA ALA A 193 24.44 4.93 -2.42
C ALA A 193 25.06 3.51 -2.53
N LEU A 194 24.71 2.65 -1.57
CA LEU A 194 25.27 1.31 -1.42
C LEU A 194 24.62 0.26 -2.36
N SER A 195 23.37 0.48 -2.75
CA SER A 195 22.60 -0.45 -3.59
C SER A 195 22.23 0.16 -4.94
N HIS A 196 21.90 -0.70 -5.93
CA HIS A 196 21.32 -0.22 -7.18
C HIS A 196 19.99 0.52 -6.96
N PHE A 197 19.17 0.02 -6.00
CA PHE A 197 17.92 0.65 -5.65
C PHE A 197 18.12 2.08 -5.12
N GLN A 198 19.09 2.29 -4.21
CA GLN A 198 19.41 3.61 -3.68
C GLN A 198 19.88 4.57 -4.78
N ARG A 199 20.77 4.11 -5.67
CA ARG A 199 21.20 4.92 -6.84
C ARG A 199 20.02 5.33 -7.71
N LYS A 200 19.08 4.41 -7.96
CA LYS A 200 17.86 4.70 -8.71
C LYS A 200 16.95 5.70 -7.99
N MET A 201 16.81 5.59 -6.66
CA MET A 201 15.97 6.50 -5.87
C MET A 201 16.56 7.92 -5.82
N ARG A 202 17.87 8.04 -5.64
CA ARG A 202 18.56 9.34 -5.66
C ARG A 202 18.46 10.03 -7.02
N GLY A 203 18.49 9.25 -8.11
CA GLY A 203 18.51 9.78 -9.47
C GLY A 203 19.77 10.58 -9.78
N ARG A 204 19.75 11.34 -10.87
CA ARG A 204 20.81 12.31 -11.21
C ARG A 204 20.45 13.64 -10.57
N GLN A 205 21.29 14.14 -9.68
CA GLN A 205 21.17 15.44 -9.01
C GLN A 205 22.54 16.11 -9.02
N ASP A 206 22.62 17.36 -9.47
CA ASP A 206 23.86 18.14 -9.45
C ASP A 206 24.31 18.42 -8.00
N GLN A 207 23.35 18.69 -7.14
CA GLN A 207 23.55 18.78 -5.69
C GLN A 207 22.53 17.84 -5.00
N PRO A 208 22.97 16.66 -4.59
CA PRO A 208 22.08 15.67 -4.00
C PRO A 208 21.57 16.11 -2.62
N VAL A 209 20.29 16.43 -2.55
CA VAL A 209 19.58 16.81 -1.33
C VAL A 209 18.53 15.76 -1.03
N LEU A 210 18.56 15.21 0.18
CA LEU A 210 17.55 14.31 0.71
C LEU A 210 16.37 15.14 1.25
N ARG A 211 15.17 14.92 0.69
CA ARG A 211 13.96 15.63 1.07
C ARG A 211 12.98 14.73 1.82
N ASP A 212 12.21 15.35 2.72
CA ASP A 212 11.13 14.69 3.44
C ASP A 212 11.56 13.49 4.31
N HIS A 213 12.84 13.49 4.77
CA HIS A 213 13.29 12.48 5.74
C HIS A 213 12.89 12.91 7.16
N ILE A 214 11.60 13.16 7.33
CA ILE A 214 10.94 13.66 8.54
C ILE A 214 10.05 12.57 9.13
N CYS A 215 9.91 12.54 10.45
CA CYS A 215 9.05 11.56 11.11
C CYS A 215 8.10 12.23 12.11
N LYS A 216 7.00 11.54 12.38
CA LYS A 216 5.99 11.97 13.34
C LYS A 216 6.60 11.99 14.74
N ASP A 217 6.31 13.05 15.48
CA ASP A 217 6.57 13.11 16.92
C ASP A 217 5.62 12.18 17.66
N MET A 218 6.17 11.27 18.48
CA MET A 218 5.41 10.32 19.26
C MET A 218 5.32 10.80 20.72
N ALA A 219 4.15 10.56 21.34
CA ALA A 219 3.98 10.84 22.75
C ALA A 219 5.02 10.09 23.60
N SER A 220 5.47 10.69 24.72
CA SER A 220 6.53 10.21 25.62
C SER A 220 6.42 8.71 25.96
N ILE A 221 5.20 8.24 26.25
CA ILE A 221 4.97 6.81 26.55
C ILE A 221 5.17 5.90 25.32
N VAL A 222 4.86 6.39 24.11
CA VAL A 222 5.08 5.62 22.87
C VAL A 222 6.57 5.56 22.55
N GLU A 223 7.29 6.67 22.72
CA GLU A 223 8.74 6.74 22.58
C GLU A 223 9.43 5.79 23.56
N ALA A 224 9.05 5.79 24.84
CA ALA A 224 9.59 4.88 25.85
C ALA A 224 9.33 3.40 25.50
N ARG A 225 8.16 3.07 24.94
CA ARG A 225 7.88 1.72 24.43
C ARG A 225 8.81 1.34 23.29
N ILE A 226 8.99 2.23 22.30
CA ILE A 226 9.88 1.98 21.17
C ILE A 226 11.33 1.78 21.64
N ALA A 227 11.79 2.60 22.58
CA ALA A 227 13.12 2.47 23.19
C ALA A 227 13.32 1.14 23.94
N SER A 228 12.25 0.61 24.54
CA SER A 228 12.27 -0.64 25.30
C SER A 228 12.14 -1.90 24.46
N ILE A 229 11.85 -1.79 23.15
CA ILE A 229 11.78 -2.94 22.24
C ILE A 229 13.17 -3.22 21.68
N PRO A 230 13.69 -4.46 21.80
CA PRO A 230 15.00 -4.83 21.27
C PRO A 230 15.14 -4.55 19.78
N THR A 231 16.38 -4.31 19.32
CA THR A 231 16.70 -4.14 17.88
C THR A 231 16.81 -5.48 17.13
N ALA A 232 16.61 -6.60 17.80
CA ALA A 232 16.64 -7.92 17.20
C ALA A 232 15.52 -8.09 16.16
N SER A 233 15.82 -8.87 15.14
CA SER A 233 14.86 -9.19 14.06
C SER A 233 13.59 -9.83 14.61
N GLY A 234 12.43 -9.33 14.20
CA GLY A 234 11.11 -9.83 14.62
C GLY A 234 10.63 -9.33 15.97
N SER A 235 11.39 -8.49 16.67
CA SER A 235 10.98 -7.90 17.97
C SER A 235 9.72 -7.04 17.81
N ASP A 236 8.84 -7.16 18.79
CA ASP A 236 7.58 -6.40 18.84
C ASP A 236 7.13 -6.13 20.28
N TRP A 237 5.89 -5.69 20.49
CA TRP A 237 5.36 -5.37 21.83
C TRP A 237 5.46 -6.51 22.85
N ARG A 238 5.58 -7.78 22.41
CA ARG A 238 5.68 -8.95 23.28
C ARG A 238 7.02 -9.01 24.02
N ASP A 239 8.02 -8.28 23.51
CA ASP A 239 9.34 -8.16 24.11
C ASP A 239 9.43 -6.98 25.09
N LEU A 240 8.34 -6.20 25.27
CA LEU A 240 8.30 -5.11 26.24
C LEU A 240 8.43 -5.65 27.67
N PRO A 241 9.37 -5.16 28.47
CA PRO A 241 9.49 -5.53 29.88
C PRO A 241 8.33 -4.92 30.68
N ASN A 242 7.87 -5.64 31.70
CA ASN A 242 6.84 -5.12 32.62
C ASN A 242 7.51 -4.37 33.79
N VAL A 243 8.04 -3.19 33.51
CA VAL A 243 8.78 -2.34 34.46
C VAL A 243 8.27 -0.92 34.49
N VAL A 244 8.64 -0.17 35.51
CA VAL A 244 8.40 1.28 35.56
C VAL A 244 9.59 1.97 34.92
N VAL A 245 9.33 2.90 33.98
CA VAL A 245 10.35 3.73 33.32
C VAL A 245 9.98 5.21 33.45
N ARG A 246 11.02 6.07 33.52
CA ARG A 246 10.84 7.52 33.43
C ARG A 246 10.62 7.92 31.98
N LEU A 247 9.63 8.76 31.73
CA LEU A 247 9.29 9.28 30.41
C LEU A 247 10.04 10.58 30.10
N SER A 248 10.09 10.98 28.84
CA SER A 248 10.74 12.22 28.38
C SER A 248 10.09 13.48 28.94
N ASP A 249 8.80 13.42 29.31
CA ASP A 249 8.07 14.52 29.97
C ASP A 249 8.29 14.57 31.51
N GLY A 250 9.15 13.69 32.04
CA GLY A 250 9.47 13.61 33.46
C GLY A 250 8.52 12.73 34.29
N SER A 251 7.39 12.31 33.75
CA SER A 251 6.46 11.39 34.41
C SER A 251 6.99 9.94 34.41
N TYR A 252 6.27 9.02 35.05
CA TYR A 252 6.65 7.61 35.12
C TYR A 252 5.55 6.72 34.60
N THR A 253 5.91 5.60 33.97
CA THR A 253 4.94 4.55 33.62
C THR A 253 4.52 3.77 34.87
N ASN A 254 3.39 3.08 34.74
CA ASN A 254 2.96 2.09 35.72
C ASN A 254 3.35 0.68 35.28
N LYS A 255 3.50 -0.22 36.26
CA LYS A 255 3.63 -1.65 35.99
C LYS A 255 2.27 -2.24 35.68
N LEU A 256 2.16 -3.01 34.59
CA LEU A 256 0.93 -3.73 34.25
C LEU A 256 0.66 -4.82 35.29
N GLN A 257 -0.54 -4.84 35.87
CA GLN A 257 -0.96 -5.81 36.87
C GLN A 257 -1.75 -6.94 36.23
N TYR A 258 -1.41 -8.19 36.60
CA TYR A 258 -2.15 -9.39 36.20
C TYR A 258 -2.94 -9.88 37.43
N LEU A 259 -4.24 -9.58 37.43
CA LEU A 259 -5.12 -9.75 38.61
C LEU A 259 -6.11 -10.90 38.48
N PHE A 260 -6.19 -11.54 37.30
CA PHE A 260 -7.22 -12.51 36.99
C PHE A 260 -6.64 -13.81 36.44
N HIS A 261 -7.30 -14.93 36.69
CA HIS A 261 -7.04 -16.17 35.97
C HIS A 261 -7.42 -16.05 34.50
N ASP A 262 -6.55 -16.57 33.61
CA ASP A 262 -6.87 -16.66 32.20
C ASP A 262 -7.34 -18.08 31.85
N ARG A 263 -8.65 -18.25 31.63
CA ARG A 263 -9.25 -19.54 31.28
C ARG A 263 -8.76 -20.11 29.94
N LYS A 264 -8.32 -19.27 29.03
CA LYS A 264 -7.89 -19.68 27.68
C LYS A 264 -6.43 -20.11 27.63
N ASN A 265 -5.58 -19.42 28.37
CA ASN A 265 -4.14 -19.70 28.38
C ASN A 265 -3.71 -20.63 29.53
N GLY A 266 -4.68 -21.12 30.31
CA GLY A 266 -4.45 -22.04 31.41
C GLY A 266 -3.67 -21.44 32.58
N HIS A 267 -3.21 -22.31 33.47
CA HIS A 267 -2.37 -21.90 34.63
C HIS A 267 -0.94 -21.69 34.17
N SER A 268 -0.29 -20.66 34.73
CA SER A 268 1.17 -20.60 34.71
C SER A 268 1.74 -21.81 35.48
N PRO A 269 2.87 -22.40 35.06
CA PRO A 269 3.56 -23.44 35.83
C PRO A 269 3.85 -23.04 37.28
N THR A 270 3.97 -21.74 37.54
CA THR A 270 4.21 -21.13 38.85
C THR A 270 2.94 -20.66 39.57
N GLY A 271 1.74 -20.92 39.01
CA GLY A 271 0.45 -20.42 39.55
C GLY A 271 0.22 -18.92 39.34
N ALA A 272 1.09 -18.21 38.65
CA ALA A 272 0.96 -16.77 38.43
C ALA A 272 -0.27 -16.43 37.57
N LEU A 273 -0.96 -15.36 37.90
CA LEU A 273 -2.10 -14.83 37.14
C LEU A 273 -1.67 -14.24 35.80
N ARG A 274 -2.45 -14.42 34.74
CA ARG A 274 -2.14 -14.00 33.39
C ARG A 274 -3.16 -13.05 32.78
N GLY A 275 -4.29 -12.84 33.44
CA GLY A 275 -5.35 -11.98 32.98
C GLY A 275 -5.24 -10.56 33.52
N VAL A 276 -5.34 -9.57 32.65
CA VAL A 276 -5.29 -8.14 32.98
C VAL A 276 -6.69 -7.52 33.14
N CYS A 277 -7.74 -8.32 32.96
CA CYS A 277 -9.14 -7.91 33.02
C CYS A 277 -10.00 -9.10 33.47
N SER A 278 -11.10 -8.84 34.16
CA SER A 278 -12.10 -9.82 34.61
C SER A 278 -12.60 -10.74 33.51
N CYS A 279 -12.62 -10.27 32.25
CA CYS A 279 -13.04 -11.08 31.11
C CYS A 279 -12.09 -12.26 30.80
N ALA A 280 -10.85 -12.25 31.26
CA ALA A 280 -9.94 -13.37 31.15
C ALA A 280 -10.46 -14.58 31.95
N SER A 281 -11.11 -14.37 33.09
CA SER A 281 -11.76 -15.39 33.90
C SER A 281 -13.20 -15.74 33.47
N GLY A 282 -13.68 -15.19 32.33
CA GLY A 282 -15.00 -15.45 31.75
C GLY A 282 -16.10 -14.51 32.23
N ARG A 283 -15.77 -13.48 32.99
CA ARG A 283 -16.72 -12.42 33.38
C ARG A 283 -16.85 -11.37 32.29
N VAL A 284 -17.77 -10.44 32.42
CA VAL A 284 -17.92 -9.27 31.52
C VAL A 284 -16.78 -8.29 31.82
N CYS A 285 -16.28 -7.58 30.80
CA CYS A 285 -15.27 -6.54 30.97
C CYS A 285 -15.82 -5.42 31.84
N GLU A 286 -15.11 -5.06 32.90
CA GLU A 286 -15.42 -3.92 33.75
C GLU A 286 -14.53 -2.72 33.37
N PRO A 287 -15.08 -1.50 33.25
CA PRO A 287 -14.29 -0.31 32.97
C PRO A 287 -13.17 -0.04 33.98
N SER A 288 -13.38 -0.42 35.24
CA SER A 288 -12.42 -0.31 36.36
C SER A 288 -11.17 -1.19 36.18
N ASP A 289 -11.26 -2.27 35.41
CA ASP A 289 -10.11 -3.14 35.10
C ASP A 289 -9.09 -2.50 34.14
N LYS A 290 -9.46 -1.39 33.51
CA LYS A 290 -8.60 -0.73 32.54
C LYS A 290 -7.44 -0.01 33.22
N GLN A 291 -6.22 -0.41 32.86
CA GLN A 291 -4.99 0.19 33.38
C GLN A 291 -4.40 1.17 32.38
N PHE A 292 -3.89 2.29 32.91
CA PHE A 292 -3.37 3.41 32.13
C PHE A 292 -1.88 3.62 32.40
N ASN A 293 -1.22 4.28 31.50
CA ASN A 293 0.19 4.66 31.56
C ASN A 293 1.14 3.47 31.84
N THR A 294 0.78 2.26 31.38
CA THR A 294 1.62 1.09 31.48
C THR A 294 2.57 0.99 30.31
N LEU A 295 3.82 0.56 30.53
CA LEU A 295 4.80 0.35 29.45
C LEU A 295 4.27 -0.68 28.45
N ILE A 296 3.78 -1.82 28.92
CA ILE A 296 3.00 -2.76 28.10
C ILE A 296 1.59 -2.19 27.93
N PRO A 297 1.11 -1.90 26.69
CA PRO A 297 -0.24 -1.39 26.51
C PRO A 297 -1.31 -2.39 26.99
N TRP A 298 -2.10 -2.03 28.00
CA TRP A 298 -3.11 -2.91 28.61
C TRP A 298 -4.04 -3.60 27.60
N CYS A 299 -4.41 -2.91 26.52
CA CYS A 299 -5.32 -3.45 25.50
C CYS A 299 -4.74 -4.62 24.71
N LEU A 300 -3.42 -4.79 24.63
CA LEU A 300 -2.79 -5.85 23.86
C LEU A 300 -2.94 -7.22 24.53
N PRO A 301 -2.51 -7.44 25.79
CA PRO A 301 -2.80 -8.70 26.48
C PRO A 301 -4.30 -8.88 26.75
N HIS A 302 -5.07 -7.81 26.98
CA HIS A 302 -6.52 -7.89 27.19
C HIS A 302 -7.27 -8.55 26.03
N THR A 303 -6.87 -8.28 24.80
CA THR A 303 -7.54 -8.81 23.58
C THR A 303 -6.67 -9.78 22.78
N GLY A 304 -5.50 -10.12 23.26
CA GLY A 304 -4.50 -10.94 22.55
C GLY A 304 -5.04 -12.29 22.09
N ASN A 305 -5.84 -12.94 22.92
CA ASN A 305 -6.44 -14.24 22.61
C ASN A 305 -7.37 -14.26 21.38
N ARG A 306 -7.80 -13.09 20.90
CA ARG A 306 -8.69 -12.95 19.74
C ARG A 306 -7.94 -12.67 18.43
N HIS A 307 -6.67 -12.26 18.50
CA HIS A 307 -5.95 -11.63 17.40
C HIS A 307 -4.52 -12.14 17.26
N ASN A 308 -4.27 -13.41 17.51
CA ASN A 308 -2.94 -14.01 17.45
C ASN A 308 -1.92 -13.19 18.27
N HIS A 309 -2.28 -12.85 19.51
CA HIS A 309 -1.47 -12.05 20.44
C HIS A 309 -0.96 -10.73 19.84
N TRP A 310 -1.69 -10.16 18.88
CA TRP A 310 -1.32 -8.92 18.22
C TRP A 310 0.13 -8.89 17.69
N ALA A 311 0.63 -10.04 17.22
CA ALA A 311 1.98 -10.16 16.68
C ALA A 311 2.28 -9.09 15.62
N GLY A 312 3.40 -8.41 15.76
CA GLY A 312 3.88 -7.35 14.88
C GLY A 312 3.41 -5.94 15.22
N LEU A 313 2.55 -5.73 16.24
CA LEU A 313 2.32 -4.36 16.76
C LEU A 313 3.58 -3.88 17.50
N TYR A 314 3.92 -2.60 17.34
CA TYR A 314 5.23 -2.09 17.72
C TYR A 314 6.39 -2.91 17.11
N GLY A 315 6.17 -3.51 15.94
CA GLY A 315 7.18 -4.37 15.31
C GLY A 315 8.26 -3.54 14.61
N ARG A 316 9.51 -3.97 14.77
CA ARG A 316 10.64 -3.45 14.00
C ARG A 316 10.67 -4.05 12.61
N LEU A 317 11.05 -3.24 11.63
CA LEU A 317 11.40 -3.71 10.31
C LEU A 317 12.69 -4.51 10.39
N GLU A 318 12.83 -5.49 9.52
CA GLU A 318 14.03 -6.33 9.41
C GLU A 318 14.85 -5.85 8.22
N TRP A 319 16.16 -5.67 8.38
CA TRP A 319 17.04 -5.19 7.31
C TRP A 319 16.95 -6.05 6.04
N ASP A 320 16.92 -7.37 6.20
CA ASP A 320 16.88 -8.31 5.09
C ASP A 320 15.45 -8.77 4.73
N GLY A 321 14.46 -8.14 5.37
CA GLY A 321 13.04 -8.29 5.11
C GLY A 321 12.50 -7.22 4.15
N PHE A 322 11.18 -7.04 4.21
CA PHE A 322 10.46 -6.05 3.41
C PHE A 322 9.36 -5.38 4.26
N PHE A 323 8.95 -4.19 3.83
CA PHE A 323 7.84 -3.49 4.46
C PHE A 323 6.53 -4.28 4.34
N SER A 324 5.72 -4.25 5.38
CA SER A 324 4.28 -4.48 5.24
C SER A 324 3.69 -3.42 4.32
N THR A 325 2.41 -3.57 3.92
CA THR A 325 1.77 -2.54 3.10
C THR A 325 1.88 -1.17 3.77
N THR A 326 2.62 -0.25 3.15
CA THR A 326 2.77 1.12 3.62
C THR A 326 1.41 1.79 3.66
N VAL A 327 1.04 2.27 4.83
CA VAL A 327 -0.25 2.89 5.12
C VAL A 327 -0.13 4.41 5.23
N THR A 328 -1.27 5.08 5.24
CA THR A 328 -1.38 6.54 5.34
C THR A 328 -1.02 7.11 6.72
N ASN A 329 -0.83 6.28 7.72
CA ASN A 329 -0.44 6.68 9.07
C ASN A 329 0.33 5.53 9.74
N PRO A 330 1.67 5.62 9.86
CA PRO A 330 2.50 4.60 10.50
C PRO A 330 2.38 4.67 12.02
N GLU A 331 1.33 4.11 12.58
CA GLU A 331 1.11 4.01 14.03
C GLU A 331 1.53 2.65 14.55
N PRO A 332 2.37 2.59 15.62
CA PRO A 332 2.80 1.31 16.20
C PRO A 332 1.65 0.42 16.68
N MET A 333 0.55 1.03 17.15
CA MET A 333 -0.70 0.37 17.51
C MET A 333 -1.66 0.19 16.32
N GLY A 334 -1.26 0.61 15.13
CA GLY A 334 -2.04 0.48 13.91
C GLY A 334 -2.12 -0.97 13.43
N LYS A 335 -3.06 -1.27 12.53
CA LYS A 335 -3.27 -2.62 11.99
C LYS A 335 -2.02 -3.19 11.28
N GLN A 336 -1.15 -2.34 10.79
CA GLN A 336 0.11 -2.73 10.14
C GLN A 336 1.30 -2.75 11.09
N GLY A 337 1.16 -2.30 12.31
CA GLY A 337 2.05 -2.34 13.49
C GLY A 337 3.57 -2.44 13.32
N ARG A 338 4.07 -3.10 12.27
CA ARG A 338 5.49 -3.22 11.94
C ARG A 338 5.95 -1.97 11.20
N VAL A 339 6.15 -0.90 11.96
CA VAL A 339 6.47 0.45 11.47
C VAL A 339 7.67 1.09 12.17
N LEU A 340 8.37 0.35 13.04
CA LEU A 340 9.56 0.88 13.68
C LEU A 340 10.78 0.71 12.76
N HIS A 341 11.67 1.70 12.79
CA HIS A 341 12.96 1.60 12.12
C HIS A 341 13.75 0.38 12.68
N PRO A 342 14.55 -0.32 11.88
CA PRO A 342 15.29 -1.50 12.33
C PRO A 342 16.12 -1.26 13.59
N GLU A 343 16.80 -0.13 13.72
CA GLU A 343 17.76 0.17 14.79
C GLU A 343 17.39 1.44 15.58
N GLN A 344 16.80 2.46 14.96
CA GLN A 344 16.54 3.74 15.60
C GLN A 344 15.27 3.71 16.47
N THR A 345 15.21 4.61 17.46
CA THR A 345 14.08 4.71 18.41
C THR A 345 12.99 5.63 17.85
N ARG A 346 12.40 5.24 16.74
CA ARG A 346 11.34 5.98 16.06
C ARG A 346 10.52 5.12 15.09
N VAL A 347 9.42 5.65 14.64
CA VAL A 347 8.70 5.13 13.48
C VAL A 347 9.42 5.50 12.19
N VAL A 348 9.09 4.80 11.11
CA VAL A 348 9.59 5.10 9.77
C VAL A 348 9.22 6.52 9.34
N SER A 349 10.15 7.18 8.67
CA SER A 349 9.98 8.53 8.14
C SER A 349 9.08 8.56 6.90
N VAL A 350 8.68 9.76 6.47
CA VAL A 350 7.95 9.97 5.21
C VAL A 350 8.78 9.47 4.02
N ARG A 351 10.08 9.80 3.97
CA ARG A 351 10.98 9.36 2.90
C ARG A 351 11.18 7.86 2.86
N GLU A 352 11.32 7.21 4.00
CA GLU A 352 11.41 5.76 4.09
C GLU A 352 10.13 5.07 3.57
N CYS A 353 8.97 5.60 3.91
CA CYS A 353 7.70 5.15 3.34
C CYS A 353 7.61 5.40 1.83
N ALA A 354 8.10 6.53 1.33
CA ALA A 354 8.13 6.84 -0.09
C ALA A 354 9.05 5.88 -0.86
N ARG A 355 10.27 5.63 -0.35
CA ARG A 355 11.19 4.65 -0.92
C ARG A 355 10.64 3.22 -0.90
N SER A 356 9.91 2.83 0.16
CA SER A 356 9.25 1.53 0.21
C SER A 356 8.24 1.31 -0.92
N GLN A 357 7.72 2.40 -1.50
CA GLN A 357 6.83 2.40 -2.66
C GLN A 357 7.56 2.64 -3.99
N GLY A 358 8.88 2.93 -3.96
CA GLY A 358 9.68 3.21 -5.16
C GLY A 358 9.53 4.63 -5.70
N PHE A 359 9.12 5.59 -4.86
CA PHE A 359 9.18 7.01 -5.24
C PHE A 359 10.62 7.50 -5.23
N PRO A 360 11.10 8.16 -6.30
CA PRO A 360 12.43 8.75 -6.31
C PRO A 360 12.55 9.88 -5.29
N ASP A 361 13.75 10.12 -4.77
CA ASP A 361 14.01 11.15 -3.77
C ASP A 361 13.79 12.57 -4.31
N THR A 362 13.85 12.74 -5.62
CA THR A 362 13.51 13.99 -6.32
C THR A 362 12.02 14.29 -6.30
N TYR A 363 11.16 13.29 -6.00
CA TYR A 363 9.73 13.52 -5.90
C TYR A 363 9.40 14.32 -4.64
N ARG A 364 8.73 15.47 -4.82
CA ARG A 364 8.33 16.35 -3.72
C ARG A 364 6.98 15.96 -3.17
N LEU A 365 6.92 15.84 -1.85
CA LEU A 365 5.69 15.60 -1.11
C LEU A 365 5.25 16.92 -0.46
N PHE A 366 3.95 17.24 -0.53
CA PHE A 366 3.42 18.52 -0.08
C PHE A 366 2.50 18.36 1.15
N GLY A 367 2.38 19.42 1.94
CA GLY A 367 1.53 19.46 3.13
C GLY A 367 2.27 19.13 4.42
N SER A 368 1.52 18.94 5.51
CA SER A 368 2.07 18.51 6.80
C SER A 368 2.59 17.07 6.75
N ILE A 369 3.31 16.65 7.79
CA ILE A 369 3.78 15.23 7.90
C ILE A 369 2.60 14.27 7.80
N LEU A 370 1.48 14.60 8.42
CA LEU A 370 0.26 13.80 8.35
C LEU A 370 -0.33 13.78 6.94
N ASP A 371 -0.27 14.88 6.19
CA ASP A 371 -0.76 14.92 4.81
C ASP A 371 0.14 14.11 3.87
N LYS A 372 1.45 14.14 4.08
CA LYS A 372 2.41 13.33 3.31
C LYS A 372 2.19 11.82 3.52
N HIS A 373 1.81 11.41 4.73
CA HIS A 373 1.40 10.03 5.04
C HIS A 373 -0.09 9.78 4.82
N ARG A 374 -0.97 10.76 5.06
CA ARG A 374 -2.41 10.62 5.36
C ARG A 374 -3.32 11.23 4.29
N GLN A 375 -4.61 11.05 4.53
CA GLN A 375 -5.75 11.17 3.63
C GLN A 375 -6.57 12.46 3.80
N VAL A 376 -6.10 13.49 4.46
CA VAL A 376 -6.86 14.73 4.58
C VAL A 376 -6.26 15.78 3.65
N GLY A 377 -6.92 16.00 2.51
CA GLY A 377 -6.50 16.93 1.46
C GLY A 377 -5.88 16.23 0.25
N TRP A 378 -4.65 15.71 0.33
CA TRP A 378 -3.91 15.08 -0.77
C TRP A 378 -3.15 13.84 -0.28
N PRO A 379 -3.77 12.64 -0.34
CA PRO A 379 -3.10 11.40 0.08
C PRO A 379 -1.99 11.06 -0.91
N GLN A 380 -0.74 11.00 -0.45
CA GLN A 380 0.39 10.84 -1.36
C GLN A 380 0.99 9.42 -1.30
N VAL A 381 1.75 9.08 -0.26
CA VAL A 381 2.49 7.82 -0.24
C VAL A 381 1.60 6.60 0.01
N GLY A 382 0.80 6.59 1.06
CA GLY A 382 0.05 5.39 1.49
C GLY A 382 -1.03 4.90 0.52
N ASN A 383 -1.61 5.80 -0.30
CA ASN A 383 -2.64 5.45 -1.28
C ASN A 383 -2.10 5.26 -2.70
N ALA A 384 -0.86 5.66 -2.96
CA ALA A 384 -0.30 5.59 -4.30
C ALA A 384 -0.17 4.15 -4.83
N VAL A 385 -0.29 4.02 -6.13
CA VAL A 385 0.26 2.87 -6.86
C VAL A 385 1.78 3.02 -6.88
N PRO A 386 2.56 2.00 -6.50
CA PRO A 386 4.01 2.06 -6.60
C PRO A 386 4.47 2.42 -8.01
N PRO A 387 5.28 3.47 -8.20
CA PRO A 387 5.74 3.89 -9.52
C PRO A 387 6.34 2.77 -10.38
N PRO A 388 7.16 1.83 -9.85
CA PRO A 388 7.63 0.71 -10.65
C PRO A 388 6.52 -0.21 -11.17
N LEU A 389 5.47 -0.46 -10.37
CA LEU A 389 4.30 -1.23 -10.82
C LEU A 389 3.52 -0.46 -11.89
N GLY A 390 3.32 0.85 -11.70
CA GLY A 390 2.67 1.71 -12.70
C GLY A 390 3.43 1.72 -14.02
N ALA A 391 4.76 1.82 -13.98
CA ALA A 391 5.62 1.76 -15.15
C ALA A 391 5.54 0.42 -15.89
N ALA A 392 5.51 -0.71 -15.15
CA ALA A 392 5.36 -2.03 -15.74
C ALA A 392 4.02 -2.18 -16.50
N ILE A 393 2.91 -1.72 -15.92
CA ILE A 393 1.59 -1.70 -16.59
C ILE A 393 1.60 -0.77 -17.81
N GLY A 394 2.17 0.43 -17.68
CA GLY A 394 2.28 1.39 -18.77
C GLY A 394 3.08 0.86 -19.96
N TYR A 395 4.12 0.05 -19.69
CA TYR A 395 4.90 -0.60 -20.74
C TYR A 395 4.08 -1.61 -21.56
N GLU A 396 3.23 -2.40 -20.91
CA GLU A 396 2.34 -3.33 -21.63
C GLU A 396 1.30 -2.60 -22.50
N ILE A 397 0.75 -1.47 -22.02
CA ILE A 397 -0.14 -0.62 -22.83
C ILE A 397 0.61 -0.04 -24.03
N ARG A 398 1.86 0.43 -23.83
CA ARG A 398 2.70 0.96 -24.94
C ARG A 398 2.90 -0.06 -26.05
N LYS A 399 3.09 -1.35 -25.73
CA LYS A 399 3.21 -2.42 -26.72
C LYS A 399 1.94 -2.49 -27.60
N CYS A 400 0.76 -2.41 -26.98
CA CYS A 400 -0.52 -2.46 -27.72
C CYS A 400 -0.71 -1.26 -28.63
N VAL A 401 -0.31 -0.07 -28.20
CA VAL A 401 -0.34 1.15 -29.03
C VAL A 401 0.58 1.00 -30.25
N GLY A 402 1.83 0.52 -30.04
CA GLY A 402 2.82 0.35 -31.12
C GLY A 402 2.44 -0.75 -32.13
N ALA A 403 1.85 -1.85 -31.66
CA ALA A 403 1.40 -2.92 -32.55
C ALA A 403 0.36 -2.45 -33.58
N LYS A 404 -0.58 -1.60 -33.20
CA LYS A 404 -1.59 -1.05 -34.12
C LYS A 404 -0.99 -0.11 -35.15
N THR A 405 0.03 0.66 -34.78
CA THR A 405 0.73 1.56 -35.71
C THR A 405 1.44 0.78 -36.82
N LEU A 406 2.05 -0.36 -36.47
CA LEU A 406 2.72 -1.25 -37.45
C LEU A 406 1.74 -1.91 -38.42
N VAL A 407 0.56 -2.36 -37.93
CA VAL A 407 -0.47 -2.94 -38.79
C VAL A 407 -0.99 -1.90 -39.78
N MET A 408 -1.26 -0.67 -39.31
CA MET A 408 -1.75 0.41 -40.17
C MET A 408 -0.70 0.90 -41.21
N SER A 409 0.61 0.77 -40.91
CA SER A 409 1.65 1.09 -41.91
C SER A 409 1.75 -0.01 -42.99
N ASN A 410 1.69 -1.28 -42.59
CA ASN A 410 1.72 -2.39 -43.55
C ASN A 410 0.49 -2.42 -44.48
N ASP A 411 -0.69 -2.08 -43.93
CA ASP A 411 -1.94 -1.97 -44.76
C ASP A 411 -1.87 -0.82 -45.78
N LYS A 412 -1.13 0.26 -45.46
CA LYS A 412 -0.89 1.36 -46.41
C LYS A 412 0.09 0.99 -47.50
N ASP A 413 1.21 0.33 -47.11
CA ASP A 413 2.19 -0.13 -48.10
C ASP A 413 1.61 -1.16 -49.06
N ASN A 414 0.79 -2.12 -48.56
CA ASN A 414 0.09 -3.08 -49.41
C ASN A 414 -0.98 -2.41 -50.32
N SER A 415 -1.66 -1.35 -49.85
CA SER A 415 -2.64 -0.64 -50.66
C SER A 415 -2.00 0.24 -51.76
N GLU A 416 -0.75 0.69 -51.56
CA GLU A 416 0.03 1.41 -52.60
C GLU A 416 0.64 0.45 -53.63
N GLU A 417 1.00 -0.77 -53.27
CA GLU A 417 1.46 -1.81 -54.20
C GLU A 417 0.31 -2.33 -55.07
N ASP A 418 -0.91 -2.52 -54.51
CA ASP A 418 -2.09 -2.94 -55.28
C ASP A 418 -2.55 -1.88 -56.31
N ILE A 419 -2.39 -0.57 -56.00
CA ILE A 419 -2.72 0.50 -56.94
C ILE A 419 -1.69 0.60 -58.07
N LEU A 420 -0.45 0.22 -57.87
CA LEU A 420 0.63 0.22 -58.90
C LEU A 420 0.54 -0.99 -59.83
N MET A 421 -0.21 -2.03 -59.50
CA MET A 421 -0.43 -3.22 -60.37
C MET A 421 -1.66 -3.13 -61.28
N GLU A 422 -2.62 -2.23 -61.00
CA GLU A 422 -3.82 -2.03 -61.88
C GLU A 422 -3.57 -1.09 -63.08
N ASP A 423 -2.46 -0.31 -63.09
CA ASP A 423 -2.11 0.58 -64.19
C ASP A 423 -1.09 -0.03 -65.19
N ALA A 424 -0.90 -1.38 -65.18
CA ALA A 424 0.08 -2.07 -66.04
C ALA A 424 -0.52 -3.12 -66.98
N ASP A 425 -1.80 -2.99 -67.38
CA ASP A 425 -2.44 -3.76 -68.47
C ASP A 425 -2.98 -2.87 -69.61
#